data_c663aca7fefb4d200386cbdec63fb9a5
#
_entry.id   c663aca7fefb4d200386cbdec63fb9a5
#
_cell.length_a   1.000
_cell.length_b   1.000
_cell.length_c   1.000
_cell.angle_alpha   90.00
_cell.angle_beta   90.00
_cell.angle_gamma   90.00
#
_symmetry.space_group_name_H-M   'P 1'
#
loop_
_entity.id
_entity.type
_entity.pdbx_description
1 polymer ?
#
loop_
_entity_poly.entity_id
_entity_poly.type
_entity_poly.pdbx_seq_one_letter_code
_entity_poly.pdbx_strand_id
1 'polypeptide(L)'
;MERIETTILRNLVYEEEYSRKVIPFIQPDYFENRTEKVIFEEIAQFIVKYGSAITIEALNIELDNRTDLTEDEIKEARQITTGFSDLPAEYEWLVDTTEKWC
;
A
#
# COMPACT_ATOMS: atom_id res chain seq x y z
N MET A 1 8.86 -15.35 -5.69
CA MET A 1 7.67 -15.38 -4.83
C MET A 1 7.43 -14.01 -4.23
N GLU A 2 6.21 -13.52 -4.34
CA GLU A 2 5.87 -12.20 -3.83
C GLU A 2 5.80 -12.22 -2.30
N ARG A 3 6.37 -11.21 -1.66
CA ARG A 3 6.27 -11.06 -0.21
C ARG A 3 4.84 -10.69 0.17
N ILE A 4 4.40 -11.11 1.36
CA ILE A 4 3.04 -10.79 1.83
C ILE A 4 2.82 -9.27 1.91
N GLU A 5 3.81 -8.51 2.33
CA GLU A 5 3.70 -7.05 2.41
C GLU A 5 3.44 -6.43 1.03
N THR A 6 4.12 -6.92 0.00
CA THR A 6 3.90 -6.45 -1.37
C THR A 6 2.49 -6.82 -1.84
N THR A 7 2.05 -8.04 -1.54
CA THR A 7 0.69 -8.49 -1.87
C THR A 7 -0.36 -7.57 -1.22
N ILE A 8 -0.18 -7.26 0.05
CA ILE A 8 -1.10 -6.38 0.78
C ILE A 8 -1.12 -4.99 0.13
N LEU A 9 0.05 -4.39 -0.09
CA LEU A 9 0.14 -3.03 -0.63
C LEU A 9 -0.48 -2.91 -2.02
N ARG A 10 -0.18 -3.85 -2.93
CA ARG A 10 -0.75 -3.77 -4.28
C ARG A 10 -2.26 -3.96 -4.29
N ASN A 11 -2.79 -4.81 -3.41
CA ASN A 11 -4.24 -5.00 -3.34
C ASN A 11 -4.93 -3.82 -2.67
N LEU A 12 -4.26 -3.10 -1.78
CA LEU A 12 -4.79 -1.85 -1.25
C LEU A 12 -4.99 -0.81 -2.36
N VAL A 13 -4.17 -0.85 -3.40
CA VAL A 13 -4.30 0.04 -4.55
C VAL A 13 -5.38 -0.44 -5.52
N TYR A 14 -5.36 -1.72 -5.88
CA TYR A 14 -6.20 -2.23 -6.96
C TYR A 14 -7.55 -2.76 -6.53
N GLU A 15 -7.72 -3.12 -5.23
CA GLU A 15 -8.96 -3.72 -4.73
C GLU A 15 -9.58 -2.80 -3.67
N GLU A 16 -10.47 -1.90 -4.12
CA GLU A 16 -11.06 -0.90 -3.25
C GLU A 16 -11.83 -1.51 -2.07
N GLU A 17 -12.61 -2.55 -2.33
CA GLU A 17 -13.39 -3.21 -1.27
C GLU A 17 -12.49 -3.77 -0.18
N TYR A 18 -11.38 -4.40 -0.59
CA TYR A 18 -10.37 -4.90 0.34
C TYR A 18 -9.77 -3.75 1.15
N SER A 19 -9.41 -2.64 0.50
CA SER A 19 -8.84 -1.47 1.17
C SER A 19 -9.77 -0.94 2.25
N ARG A 20 -11.05 -0.79 1.94
CA ARG A 20 -12.03 -0.30 2.90
C ARG A 20 -12.18 -1.24 4.08
N LYS A 21 -12.04 -2.53 3.85
CA LYS A 21 -12.19 -3.55 4.89
C LYS A 21 -11.01 -3.55 5.85
N VAL A 22 -9.78 -3.48 5.34
CA VAL A 22 -8.59 -3.78 6.15
C VAL A 22 -7.83 -2.55 6.64
N ILE A 23 -7.90 -1.41 5.96
CA ILE A 23 -7.14 -0.22 6.35
C ILE A 23 -7.39 0.16 7.83
N PRO A 24 -8.63 0.14 8.36
CA PRO A 24 -8.83 0.48 9.76
C PRO A 24 -8.08 -0.40 10.76
N PHE A 25 -7.67 -1.60 10.35
CA PHE A 25 -7.02 -2.57 11.22
C PHE A 25 -5.51 -2.63 11.04
N ILE A 26 -4.97 -2.01 10.00
CA ILE A 26 -3.53 -2.03 9.72
C ILE A 26 -2.88 -0.79 10.32
N GLN A 27 -1.79 -1.00 11.06
CA GLN A 27 -0.96 0.09 11.58
C GLN A 27 0.29 0.21 10.72
N PRO A 28 0.81 1.43 10.47
CA PRO A 28 2.04 1.60 9.70
C PRO A 28 3.21 0.78 10.27
N ASP A 29 3.27 0.64 11.59
CA ASP A 29 4.35 -0.07 12.26
C ASP A 29 4.35 -1.58 12.01
N TYR A 30 3.30 -2.13 11.43
CA TYR A 30 3.28 -3.54 11.04
C TYR A 30 4.23 -3.81 9.86
N PHE A 31 4.57 -2.78 9.09
CA PHE A 31 5.57 -2.88 8.03
C PHE A 31 6.96 -2.62 8.63
N GLU A 32 7.85 -3.59 8.53
CA GLU A 32 9.22 -3.43 9.03
C GLU A 32 10.06 -2.54 8.13
N ASN A 33 9.85 -2.64 6.82
CA ASN A 33 10.58 -1.84 5.84
C ASN A 33 10.02 -0.41 5.82
N ARG A 34 10.91 0.58 5.99
CA ARG A 34 10.49 1.98 6.04
C ARG A 34 9.78 2.45 4.77
N THR A 35 10.28 2.00 3.61
CA THR A 35 9.69 2.40 2.33
C THR A 35 8.27 1.85 2.17
N GLU A 36 8.06 0.60 2.59
CA GLU A 36 6.71 0.02 2.56
C GLU A 36 5.78 0.71 3.54
N LYS A 37 6.29 1.07 4.73
CA LYS A 37 5.52 1.84 5.71
C LYS A 37 5.05 3.17 5.13
N VAL A 38 5.94 3.89 4.44
CA VAL A 38 5.62 5.17 3.82
C VAL A 38 4.57 5.00 2.72
N ILE A 39 4.71 3.98 1.89
CA ILE A 39 3.73 3.67 0.84
C ILE A 39 2.36 3.43 1.48
N PHE A 40 2.31 2.63 2.52
CA PHE A 40 1.05 2.37 3.24
C PHE A 40 0.44 3.66 3.80
N GLU A 41 1.26 4.53 4.39
CA GLU A 41 0.78 5.79 4.95
C GLU A 41 0.09 6.64 3.89
N GLU A 42 0.67 6.75 2.69
CA GLU A 42 0.06 7.51 1.60
C GLU A 42 -1.25 6.88 1.13
N ILE A 43 -1.28 5.56 1.00
CA ILE A 43 -2.50 4.84 0.60
C ILE A 43 -3.62 5.09 1.62
N ALA A 44 -3.31 4.95 2.91
CA ALA A 44 -4.29 5.09 3.98
C ALA A 44 -4.81 6.53 4.08
N GLN A 45 -3.92 7.52 4.01
CA GLN A 45 -4.31 8.92 4.05
C GLN A 45 -5.24 9.28 2.90
N PHE A 46 -4.96 8.77 1.71
CA PHE A 46 -5.76 9.06 0.53
C PHE A 46 -7.18 8.52 0.67
N ILE A 47 -7.33 7.26 1.10
CA ILE A 47 -8.67 6.67 1.21
C ILE A 47 -9.49 7.35 2.31
N VAL A 48 -8.85 7.77 3.41
CA VAL A 48 -9.53 8.51 4.47
C VAL A 48 -9.97 9.89 3.97
N LYS A 49 -9.11 10.57 3.22
CA LYS A 49 -9.40 11.93 2.74
C LYS A 49 -10.43 11.97 1.62
N TYR A 50 -10.33 11.05 0.67
CA TYR A 50 -11.14 11.09 -0.56
C TYR A 50 -12.23 10.01 -0.63
N GLY A 51 -12.21 9.04 0.26
CA GLY A 51 -13.21 7.98 0.30
C GLY A 51 -13.10 6.95 -0.82
N SER A 52 -11.98 6.94 -1.54
CA SER A 52 -11.75 5.98 -2.63
C SER A 52 -10.29 5.55 -2.63
N ALA A 53 -10.00 4.38 -3.24
CA ALA A 53 -8.65 3.88 -3.32
C ALA A 53 -7.77 4.78 -4.19
N ILE A 54 -6.50 4.90 -3.81
CA ILE A 54 -5.52 5.69 -4.55
C ILE A 54 -5.15 4.98 -5.85
N THR A 55 -4.84 5.73 -6.90
CA THR A 55 -4.27 5.17 -8.12
C THR A 55 -2.75 5.13 -8.00
N ILE A 56 -2.11 4.30 -8.82
CA ILE A 56 -0.64 4.25 -8.86
C ILE A 56 -0.07 5.63 -9.24
N GLU A 57 -0.69 6.30 -10.18
CA GLU A 57 -0.26 7.64 -10.59
C GLU A 57 -0.30 8.63 -9.42
N ALA A 58 -1.42 8.68 -8.72
CA ALA A 58 -1.57 9.57 -7.57
C ALA A 58 -0.58 9.21 -6.45
N LEU A 59 -0.39 7.93 -6.22
CA LEU A 59 0.54 7.45 -5.18
C LEU A 59 1.97 7.92 -5.48
N ASN A 60 2.42 7.81 -6.73
CA ASN A 60 3.75 8.25 -7.10
C ASN A 60 3.91 9.77 -6.95
N ILE A 61 2.88 10.53 -7.29
CA ILE A 61 2.91 11.99 -7.13
C ILE A 61 3.01 12.37 -5.66
N GLU A 62 2.20 11.72 -4.81
CA GLU A 62 2.22 12.00 -3.38
C GLU A 62 3.56 11.62 -2.74
N LEU A 63 4.15 10.51 -3.16
CA LEU A 63 5.48 10.10 -2.67
C LEU A 63 6.55 11.11 -3.08
N ASP A 64 6.51 11.60 -4.31
CA ASP A 64 7.46 12.61 -4.79
C ASP A 64 7.35 13.92 -4.01
N ASN A 65 6.16 14.24 -3.52
CA ASN A 65 5.92 15.49 -2.80
C ASN A 65 6.27 15.42 -1.31
N ARG A 66 6.61 14.24 -0.80
CA ARG A 66 7.00 14.13 0.61
C ARG A 66 8.36 14.77 0.84
N THR A 67 8.45 15.52 1.95
CA THR A 67 9.68 16.24 2.31
C THR A 67 10.55 15.46 3.30
N ASP A 68 10.01 14.35 3.85
CA ASP A 68 10.70 13.53 4.86
C ASP A 68 11.47 12.36 4.25
N LEU A 69 11.49 12.25 2.91
CA LEU A 69 12.17 11.17 2.21
C LEU A 69 13.40 11.68 1.48
N THR A 70 14.46 10.87 1.49
CA THR A 70 15.63 11.11 0.65
C THR A 70 15.34 10.72 -0.80
N GLU A 71 16.20 11.16 -1.74
CA GLU A 71 16.07 10.76 -3.14
C GLU A 71 16.12 9.25 -3.31
N ASP A 72 16.98 8.57 -2.54
CA ASP A 72 17.11 7.12 -2.60
C ASP A 72 15.83 6.43 -2.10
N GLU A 73 15.21 6.96 -1.05
CA GLU A 73 13.96 6.44 -0.52
C GLU A 73 12.80 6.61 -1.53
N ILE A 74 12.73 7.77 -2.18
CA ILE A 74 11.73 8.03 -3.22
C ILE A 74 11.93 7.06 -4.39
N LYS A 75 13.17 6.85 -4.80
CA LYS A 75 13.51 5.94 -5.89
C LYS A 75 13.10 4.50 -5.56
N GLU A 76 13.40 4.05 -4.34
CA GLU A 76 13.00 2.71 -3.87
C GLU A 76 11.48 2.57 -3.86
N ALA A 77 10.77 3.58 -3.36
CA ALA A 77 9.31 3.57 -3.33
C ALA A 77 8.73 3.46 -4.74
N ARG A 78 9.27 4.19 -5.71
CA ARG A 78 8.84 4.10 -7.10
C ARG A 78 9.09 2.72 -7.69
N GLN A 79 10.23 2.11 -7.38
CA GLN A 79 10.52 0.75 -7.84
C GLN A 79 9.48 -0.24 -7.31
N ILE A 80 9.10 -0.11 -6.05
CA ILE A 80 8.09 -0.97 -5.44
C ILE A 80 6.74 -0.76 -6.12
N THR A 81 6.29 0.49 -6.25
CA THR A 81 4.96 0.79 -6.80
C THR A 81 4.84 0.44 -8.28
N THR A 82 5.89 0.65 -9.06
CA THR A 82 5.87 0.29 -10.49
C THR A 82 5.87 -1.23 -10.68
N GLY A 83 6.32 -1.97 -9.67
CA GLY A 83 6.26 -3.43 -9.69
C GLY A 83 4.90 -4.00 -9.29
N PHE A 84 3.97 -3.17 -8.84
CA PHE A 84 2.64 -3.64 -8.47
C PHE A 84 1.89 -4.08 -9.74
N SER A 85 1.32 -5.28 -9.68
CA SER A 85 0.53 -5.80 -10.77
C SER A 85 -0.93 -5.90 -10.35
N ASP A 86 -1.83 -5.73 -11.33
CA ASP A 86 -3.27 -5.89 -11.11
C ASP A 86 -3.67 -7.35 -11.27
N LEU A 87 -2.98 -8.23 -10.55
CA LEU A 87 -3.32 -9.65 -10.52
C LEU A 87 -4.38 -9.88 -9.46
N PRO A 88 -5.49 -10.54 -9.83
CA PRO A 88 -6.54 -10.79 -8.86
C PRO A 88 -6.07 -11.73 -7.75
N ALA A 89 -6.55 -11.47 -6.55
CA ALA A 89 -6.36 -12.36 -5.41
C ALA A 89 -7.75 -12.74 -4.89
N GLU A 90 -7.88 -13.94 -4.35
CA GLU A 90 -9.14 -14.38 -3.80
C GLU A 90 -9.41 -13.56 -2.52
N TYR A 91 -10.57 -12.90 -2.47
CA TYR A 91 -10.88 -11.90 -1.46
C TYR A 91 -10.84 -12.45 -0.03
N GLU A 92 -11.50 -13.58 0.21
CA GLU A 92 -11.56 -14.16 1.55
C GLU A 92 -10.18 -14.60 2.03
N TRP A 93 -9.41 -15.24 1.15
CA TRP A 93 -8.04 -15.62 1.47
C TRP A 93 -7.19 -14.39 1.81
N LEU A 94 -7.36 -13.32 1.04
CA LEU A 94 -6.58 -12.10 1.21
C LEU A 94 -6.89 -11.44 2.56
N VAL A 95 -8.16 -11.35 2.93
CA VAL A 95 -8.58 -10.79 4.21
C VAL A 95 -8.05 -11.64 5.37
N ASP A 96 -8.21 -12.96 5.29
CA ASP A 96 -7.74 -13.87 6.33
C ASP A 96 -6.22 -13.79 6.50
N THR A 97 -5.50 -13.75 5.38
CA THR A 97 -4.04 -13.68 5.40
C THR A 97 -3.57 -12.34 5.99
N THR A 98 -4.24 -11.25 5.65
CA THR A 98 -3.94 -9.93 6.21
C THR A 98 -4.18 -9.90 7.72
N GLU A 99 -5.27 -10.49 8.20
CA GLU A 99 -5.56 -10.58 9.63
C GLU A 99 -4.47 -11.33 10.39
N LYS A 100 -3.99 -12.44 9.83
CA LYS A 100 -2.92 -13.21 10.44
C LYS A 100 -1.59 -12.47 10.43
N TRP A 101 -1.35 -11.69 9.39
CA TRP A 101 -0.14 -10.87 9.29
C TRP A 101 -0.14 -9.74 10.32
N CYS A 102 -1.29 -9.12 10.54
CA CYS A 102 -1.44 -8.11 11.58
C CYS A 102 -1.30 -8.73 12.96
#